data_a0d113463c567766a56d0550f8901748
#
_entry.id   a0d113463c567766a56d0550f8901748
#
_cell.length_a   1.000
_cell.length_b   1.000
_cell.length_c   1.000
_cell.angle_alpha   90.00
_cell.angle_beta   90.00
_cell.angle_gamma   90.00
#
_symmetry.space_group_name_H-M   'P 1'
#
loop_
_entity.id
_entity.type
_entity.pdbx_description
1 polymer ?
#
loop_
_entity_poly.entity_id
_entity_poly.type
_entity_poly.pdbx_seq_one_letter_code
_entity_poly.pdbx_strand_id
1 'polypeptide(L)'
;MKNGRKRRTKGSLASPEDALLSRITIDPEICHGKPVIRRLRYPVESMLEYLAAGDSFEDLLEEFPDLERDDLRACLDFAAQSLKLKSQHLVLA
;
A
#
# COMPACT_ATOMS: atom_id res chain seq x y z
N MET A 1 -9.71 -18.46 13.79
CA MET A 1 -9.36 -18.18 13.43
C MET A 1 -8.92 -18.04 12.81
N LYS A 2 -8.61 -17.96 12.79
CA LYS A 2 -8.10 -17.73 12.24
C LYS A 2 -7.49 -17.70 11.62
N ASN A 3 -7.09 -17.80 11.46
CA ASN A 3 -6.46 -17.64 10.86
C ASN A 3 -5.97 -17.72 10.02
N GLY A 4 -5.99 -18.00 9.75
CA GLY A 4 -5.39 -18.13 8.97
C GLY A 4 -4.58 -17.63 8.36
N ARG A 5 -4.01 -17.18 8.44
CA ARG A 5 -3.27 -16.60 7.93
C ARG A 5 -2.25 -17.10 7.72
N LYS A 6 -1.97 -17.69 7.73
CA LYS A 6 -1.09 -18.08 7.49
C LYS A 6 -0.44 -18.21 6.75
N ARG A 7 -0.01 -18.21 6.52
CA ARG A 7 0.68 -18.18 5.98
C ARG A 7 1.31 -18.16 5.26
N ARG A 8 1.80 -17.93 5.27
CA ARG A 8 2.54 -17.51 4.64
C ARG A 8 3.40 -18.27 4.18
N THR A 9 3.48 -18.51 3.51
CA THR A 9 4.18 -19.33 3.09
C THR A 9 5.37 -19.17 2.71
N LYS A 10 6.01 -19.57 2.82
CA LYS A 10 7.14 -19.46 2.61
C LYS A 10 7.66 -20.05 1.56
N GLY A 11 8.39 -20.22 1.00
CA GLY A 11 8.92 -20.87 -0.10
C GLY A 11 8.87 -20.10 -1.38
N SER A 12 8.17 -19.04 -1.41
CA SER A 12 8.09 -18.22 -2.58
C SER A 12 9.37 -17.44 -2.77
N LEU A 13 9.77 -17.21 -4.00
CA LEU A 13 10.98 -16.46 -4.29
C LEU A 13 10.84 -15.00 -3.92
N ALA A 14 9.65 -14.43 -4.15
CA ALA A 14 9.37 -13.06 -3.78
C ALA A 14 8.46 -13.09 -2.59
N SER A 15 8.73 -12.25 -1.59
CA SER A 15 7.83 -12.17 -0.47
C SER A 15 6.52 -11.54 -0.91
N PRO A 16 5.43 -11.83 -0.22
CA PRO A 16 4.18 -11.14 -0.53
C PRO A 16 4.30 -9.63 -0.42
N GLU A 17 5.14 -9.16 0.48
CA GLU A 17 5.35 -7.72 0.64
C GLU A 17 5.99 -7.12 -0.59
N ASP A 18 6.96 -7.82 -1.17
CA ASP A 18 7.60 -7.33 -2.39
C ASP A 18 6.60 -7.26 -3.52
N ALA A 19 5.74 -8.27 -3.63
CA ALA A 19 4.73 -8.28 -4.68
C ALA A 19 3.75 -7.13 -4.49
N LEU A 20 3.36 -6.84 -3.26
CA LEU A 20 2.46 -5.73 -2.99
C LEU A 20 3.12 -4.41 -3.32
N LEU A 21 4.37 -4.23 -2.85
CA LEU A 21 5.05 -2.95 -3.06
C LEU A 21 5.29 -2.66 -4.52
N SER A 22 5.37 -3.70 -5.36
CA SER A 22 5.57 -3.46 -6.78
C SER A 22 4.37 -2.76 -7.42
N ARG A 23 3.24 -2.71 -6.73
CA ARG A 23 2.08 -1.97 -7.23
C ARG A 23 2.20 -0.47 -7.01
N ILE A 24 3.17 -0.03 -6.20
CA ILE A 24 3.36 1.39 -5.93
C ILE A 24 4.48 1.90 -6.82
N THR A 25 4.19 2.96 -7.57
CA THR A 25 5.15 3.51 -8.51
C THR A 25 5.35 4.99 -8.22
N ILE A 26 6.52 5.49 -8.58
CA ILE A 26 6.86 6.89 -8.42
C ILE A 26 7.39 7.36 -9.76
N ASP A 27 6.71 8.34 -10.35
CA ASP A 27 7.07 8.87 -11.66
C ASP A 27 6.92 10.37 -11.59
N PRO A 28 7.98 11.14 -11.89
CA PRO A 28 7.88 12.61 -11.79
C PRO A 28 6.76 13.18 -12.64
N GLU A 29 6.33 12.46 -13.68
CA GLU A 29 5.28 12.93 -14.56
C GLU A 29 3.88 12.67 -14.05
N ILE A 30 3.76 11.90 -12.98
CA ILE A 30 2.46 11.50 -12.45
C ILE A 30 2.33 12.02 -11.04
N CYS A 31 1.33 12.88 -10.82
CA CYS A 31 1.02 13.43 -9.49
C CYS A 31 2.26 14.02 -8.84
N HIS A 32 3.08 14.71 -9.63
CA HIS A 32 4.25 15.42 -9.13
C HIS A 32 5.25 14.53 -8.42
N GLY A 33 5.34 13.27 -8.84
CA GLY A 33 6.31 12.36 -8.27
C GLY A 33 5.89 11.73 -6.97
N LYS A 34 4.65 11.88 -6.57
CA LYS A 34 4.15 11.22 -5.38
C LYS A 34 3.97 9.72 -5.65
N PRO A 35 4.07 8.90 -4.62
CA PRO A 35 3.76 7.47 -4.81
C PRO A 35 2.32 7.30 -5.24
N VAL A 36 2.10 6.52 -6.29
CA VAL A 36 0.76 6.26 -6.82
C VAL A 36 0.62 4.78 -7.08
N ILE A 37 -0.63 4.35 -7.28
CA ILE A 37 -0.95 2.96 -7.55
C ILE A 37 -0.79 2.68 -9.04
N ARG A 38 0.12 1.79 -9.39
CA ARG A 38 0.29 1.23 -10.75
C ARG A 38 0.27 2.29 -11.84
N ARG A 39 0.96 3.40 -11.62
CA ARG A 39 1.06 4.52 -12.55
C ARG A 39 -0.30 5.16 -12.87
N LEU A 40 -1.29 4.86 -12.07
CA LEU A 40 -2.57 5.55 -12.16
C LEU A 40 -2.46 6.85 -11.37
N ARG A 41 -3.50 7.67 -11.47
CA ARG A 41 -3.44 8.96 -10.77
C ARG A 41 -4.16 8.87 -9.43
N TYR A 42 -3.88 7.80 -8.71
CA TYR A 42 -4.41 7.60 -7.36
C TYR A 42 -3.23 7.62 -6.39
N PRO A 43 -2.97 8.75 -5.74
CA PRO A 43 -1.86 8.80 -4.77
C PRO A 43 -2.12 7.89 -3.58
N VAL A 44 -1.06 7.26 -3.12
CA VAL A 44 -1.15 6.40 -1.94
C VAL A 44 -1.71 7.18 -0.76
N GLU A 45 -1.23 8.42 -0.57
CA GLU A 45 -1.66 9.20 0.59
C GLU A 45 -3.16 9.46 0.57
N SER A 46 -3.75 9.63 -0.62
CA SER A 46 -5.20 9.84 -0.71
C SER A 46 -5.97 8.62 -0.26
N MET A 47 -5.51 7.44 -0.69
CA MET A 47 -6.17 6.20 -0.27
C MET A 47 -6.09 6.03 1.23
N LEU A 48 -4.92 6.35 1.80
CA LEU A 48 -4.75 6.24 3.24
C LEU A 48 -5.67 7.22 3.99
N GLU A 49 -5.86 8.41 3.43
CA GLU A 49 -6.76 9.39 4.05
C GLU A 49 -8.19 8.92 4.03
N TYR A 50 -8.65 8.30 2.94
CA TYR A 50 -10.00 7.75 2.89
C TYR A 50 -10.19 6.67 3.94
N LEU A 51 -9.20 5.78 4.06
CA LEU A 51 -9.28 4.72 5.05
C LEU A 51 -9.29 5.30 6.47
N ALA A 52 -8.48 6.33 6.70
CA ALA A 52 -8.44 6.97 8.00
C ALA A 52 -9.76 7.64 8.33
N ALA A 53 -10.47 8.10 7.30
CA ALA A 53 -11.77 8.74 7.49
C ALA A 53 -12.89 7.74 7.72
N GLY A 54 -12.61 6.45 7.59
CA GLY A 54 -13.61 5.43 7.89
C GLY A 54 -14.10 4.64 6.70
N ASP A 55 -13.63 4.94 5.50
CA ASP A 55 -14.02 4.16 4.34
C ASP A 55 -13.45 2.76 4.43
N SER A 56 -14.23 1.78 4.01
CA SER A 56 -13.76 0.40 3.94
C SER A 56 -13.11 0.15 2.60
N PHE A 57 -12.41 -0.98 2.48
CA PHE A 57 -11.90 -1.40 1.18
C PHE A 57 -13.04 -1.47 0.17
N GLU A 58 -14.17 -2.05 0.59
CA GLU A 58 -15.31 -2.19 -0.31
C GLU A 58 -15.81 -0.85 -0.80
N ASP A 59 -15.84 0.14 0.08
CA ASP A 59 -16.25 1.49 -0.32
C ASP A 59 -15.34 2.03 -1.41
N LEU A 60 -14.04 1.86 -1.23
CA LEU A 60 -13.09 2.40 -2.18
C LEU A 60 -13.10 1.65 -3.49
N LEU A 61 -13.28 0.33 -3.44
CA LEU A 61 -13.33 -0.45 -4.67
C LEU A 61 -14.58 -0.12 -5.47
N GLU A 62 -15.66 0.24 -4.80
CA GLU A 62 -16.86 0.65 -5.48
C GLU A 62 -16.70 2.02 -6.12
N GLU A 63 -16.08 2.93 -5.39
CA GLU A 63 -15.90 4.29 -5.88
C GLU A 63 -14.86 4.38 -6.99
N PHE A 64 -13.82 3.56 -6.90
CA PHE A 64 -12.70 3.59 -7.86
C PHE A 64 -12.58 2.22 -8.51
N PRO A 65 -13.38 1.95 -9.55
CA PRO A 65 -13.42 0.60 -10.13
C PRO A 65 -12.11 0.13 -10.74
N ASP A 66 -11.18 1.05 -11.00
CA ASP A 66 -9.87 0.68 -11.53
C ASP A 66 -9.01 -0.02 -10.49
N LEU A 67 -9.37 0.07 -9.22
CA LEU A 67 -8.55 -0.45 -8.16
C LEU A 67 -8.86 -1.90 -7.88
N GLU A 68 -7.87 -2.60 -7.40
CA GLU A 68 -7.99 -3.97 -6.91
C GLU A 68 -7.74 -3.96 -5.41
N ARG A 69 -8.25 -4.97 -4.74
CA ARG A 69 -8.08 -5.06 -3.29
C ARG A 69 -6.60 -5.02 -2.89
N ASP A 70 -5.76 -5.69 -3.66
CA ASP A 70 -4.34 -5.70 -3.34
C ASP A 70 -3.68 -4.34 -3.56
N ASP A 71 -4.28 -3.47 -4.36
CA ASP A 71 -3.78 -2.10 -4.46
C ASP A 71 -3.88 -1.38 -3.13
N LEU A 72 -4.99 -1.58 -2.43
CA LEU A 72 -5.19 -0.94 -1.13
C LEU A 72 -4.28 -1.56 -0.07
N ARG A 73 -4.10 -2.87 -0.14
CA ARG A 73 -3.15 -3.51 0.76
C ARG A 73 -1.74 -3.00 0.51
N ALA A 74 -1.41 -2.76 -0.75
CA ALA A 74 -0.10 -2.21 -1.09
C ALA A 74 0.10 -0.83 -0.50
N CYS A 75 -0.95 -0.02 -0.47
CA CYS A 75 -0.87 1.30 0.15
C CYS A 75 -0.55 1.18 1.63
N LEU A 76 -1.21 0.26 2.32
CA LEU A 76 -0.95 0.06 3.74
C LEU A 76 0.46 -0.45 3.98
N ASP A 77 0.91 -1.37 3.13
CA ASP A 77 2.25 -1.90 3.27
C ASP A 77 3.29 -0.82 3.01
N PHE A 78 3.06 -0.01 1.99
CA PHE A 78 3.97 1.09 1.69
C PHE A 78 4.09 2.04 2.88
N ALA A 79 2.96 2.36 3.50
CA ALA A 79 2.97 3.23 4.67
C ALA A 79 3.74 2.60 5.82
N ALA A 80 3.53 1.30 6.04
CA ALA A 80 4.22 0.61 7.11
C ALA A 80 5.72 0.61 6.90
N GLN A 81 6.16 0.35 5.67
CA GLN A 81 7.60 0.35 5.38
C GLN A 81 8.18 1.74 5.54
N SER A 82 7.46 2.76 5.12
CA SER A 82 7.92 4.14 5.26
C SER A 82 8.09 4.51 6.73
N LEU A 83 7.16 4.07 7.56
CA LEU A 83 7.25 4.37 8.99
C LEU A 83 8.41 3.64 9.65
N LYS A 84 8.72 2.44 9.19
CA LYS A 84 9.86 1.72 9.74
C LYS A 84 11.15 2.47 9.48
N LEU A 85 11.29 3.05 8.29
CA LEU A 85 12.48 3.82 7.98
C LEU A 85 12.58 5.05 8.86
N LYS A 86 11.48 5.75 9.06
CA LYS A 86 11.46 6.92 9.91
C LYS A 86 11.76 6.58 11.36
N SER A 87 11.22 5.45 11.82
CA SER A 87 11.47 5.02 13.19
C SER A 87 12.92 4.75 13.42
N GLN A 88 13.62 4.18 12.46
CA GLN A 88 15.03 3.93 12.59
C GLN A 88 15.80 5.23 12.76
N HIS A 89 15.42 6.25 12.05
CA HIS A 89 16.06 7.56 12.21
C HIS A 89 15.74 8.19 13.55
N LEU A 90 14.49 8.07 13.98
CA LEU A 90 14.06 8.70 15.23
C LEU A 90 14.70 8.05 16.44
N VAL A 91 14.95 6.76 16.37
CA VAL A 91 15.53 6.05 17.50
C VAL A 91 16.90 6.61 17.85
N LEU A 92 17.59 7.15 16.89
CA LEU A 92 18.92 7.69 17.12
C LEU A 92 18.90 9.01 17.86
N ALA A 93 17.78 9.65 17.89
CA ALA A 93 17.65 10.89 18.63
C ALA A 93 17.45 10.64 20.14
#